data_cd915641a2bf8f40231c7fdfdbb4ef34
#
_entry.id   cd915641a2bf8f40231c7fdfdbb4ef34
#
_cell.length_a   1.000
_cell.length_b   1.000
_cell.length_c   1.000
_cell.angle_alpha   90.00
_cell.angle_beta   90.00
_cell.angle_gamma   90.00
#
_symmetry.space_group_name_H-M   'P 1'
#
loop_
_entity.id
_entity.type
_entity.pdbx_description
1 polymer ?
#
loop_
_entity_poly.entity_id
_entity_poly.type
_entity_poly.pdbx_seq_one_letter_code
_entity_poly.pdbx_strand_id
1 'polypeptide(L)'
;MKEVKVIMWGLGAMGSGMAKMLLKKKGVEIVGGIDMGNKLGKSLYDILGVDRGDHPDVIVGTPEEGIKEKAADLVLVCTDSFTAKVFPKIKRVLENKMNVITTAEEMSYPMAQEPELAKQMDELAKANGVSVLGTGINPGLIMDLLVVIMTGCCQDVEHIISRRVNSLSPFGP
;
A
#
# COMPACT_ATOMS: atom_id res chain seq x y z
N MET A 1 -21.17 8.07 8.58
CA MET A 1 -20.28 8.21 7.39
C MET A 1 -20.21 6.85 6.74
N LYS A 2 -20.18 6.78 5.41
CA LYS A 2 -19.94 5.51 4.70
C LYS A 2 -18.53 5.02 5.05
N GLU A 3 -18.39 3.76 5.43
CA GLU A 3 -17.08 3.15 5.68
C GLU A 3 -16.32 2.93 4.38
N VAL A 4 -15.01 3.17 4.41
CA VAL A 4 -14.11 2.90 3.28
C VAL A 4 -13.75 1.42 3.29
N LYS A 5 -14.12 0.71 2.25
CA LYS A 5 -13.81 -0.71 2.08
C LYS A 5 -12.40 -0.91 1.53
N VAL A 6 -11.60 -1.71 2.23
CA VAL A 6 -10.19 -1.93 1.91
C VAL A 6 -9.91 -3.41 1.68
N ILE A 7 -9.18 -3.71 0.61
CA ILE A 7 -8.56 -5.02 0.41
C ILE A 7 -7.07 -4.90 0.74
N MET A 8 -6.57 -5.83 1.56
CA MET A 8 -5.14 -5.95 1.87
C MET A 8 -4.47 -6.91 0.89
N TRP A 9 -3.50 -6.45 0.14
CA TRP A 9 -2.70 -7.30 -0.75
C TRP A 9 -1.25 -7.38 -0.27
N GLY A 10 -0.89 -8.54 0.26
CA GLY A 10 0.36 -8.79 0.96
C GLY A 10 0.21 -8.67 2.47
N LEU A 11 0.28 -9.81 3.16
CA LEU A 11 0.16 -9.93 4.61
C LEU A 11 1.48 -10.38 5.25
N GLY A 12 2.60 -9.91 4.70
CA GLY A 12 3.92 -10.00 5.32
C GLY A 12 4.01 -9.11 6.56
N ALA A 13 5.23 -8.89 7.07
CA ALA A 13 5.45 -8.10 8.30
C ALA A 13 4.79 -6.71 8.20
N MET A 14 5.02 -5.99 7.10
CA MET A 14 4.47 -4.63 6.90
C MET A 14 2.95 -4.64 6.71
N GLY A 15 2.44 -5.47 5.78
CA GLY A 15 1.01 -5.54 5.50
C GLY A 15 0.18 -6.01 6.70
N SER A 16 0.66 -6.98 7.48
CA SER A 16 0.01 -7.41 8.71
C SER A 16 -0.01 -6.29 9.77
N GLY A 17 1.07 -5.54 9.90
CA GLY A 17 1.13 -4.37 10.79
C GLY A 17 0.10 -3.31 10.41
N MET A 18 -0.01 -2.99 9.12
CA MET A 18 -1.00 -2.03 8.61
C MET A 18 -2.43 -2.53 8.77
N ALA A 19 -2.69 -3.81 8.49
CA ALA A 19 -4.01 -4.40 8.70
C ALA A 19 -4.47 -4.27 10.16
N LYS A 20 -3.57 -4.56 11.12
CA LYS A 20 -3.85 -4.36 12.56
C LYS A 20 -4.18 -2.91 12.92
N MET A 21 -3.54 -1.94 12.28
CA MET A 21 -3.86 -0.52 12.47
C MET A 21 -5.21 -0.15 11.86
N LEU A 22 -5.52 -0.65 10.66
CA LEU A 22 -6.79 -0.39 9.99
C LEU A 22 -7.98 -0.98 10.75
N LEU A 23 -7.86 -2.18 11.34
CA LEU A 23 -8.91 -2.78 12.17
C LEU A 23 -9.28 -1.93 13.39
N LYS A 24 -8.38 -1.05 13.85
CA LYS A 24 -8.64 -0.12 14.96
C LYS A 24 -9.15 1.24 14.50
N LYS A 25 -9.19 1.48 13.19
CA LYS A 25 -9.52 2.80 12.63
C LYS A 25 -11.01 2.90 12.32
N LYS A 26 -11.68 3.89 12.92
CA LYS A 26 -13.09 4.18 12.63
C LYS A 26 -13.29 4.61 11.17
N GLY A 27 -14.36 4.13 10.54
CA GLY A 27 -14.71 4.47 9.16
C GLY A 27 -13.93 3.70 8.09
N VAL A 28 -13.24 2.63 8.47
CA VAL A 28 -12.53 1.72 7.56
C VAL A 28 -12.96 0.29 7.87
N GLU A 29 -13.27 -0.46 6.83
CA GLU A 29 -13.60 -1.89 6.89
C GLU A 29 -12.63 -2.67 5.99
N ILE A 30 -11.98 -3.71 6.52
CA ILE A 30 -11.21 -4.66 5.68
C ILE A 30 -12.18 -5.71 5.16
N VAL A 31 -12.40 -5.72 3.85
CA VAL A 31 -13.36 -6.62 3.17
C VAL A 31 -12.69 -7.74 2.39
N GLY A 32 -11.36 -7.75 2.29
CA GLY A 32 -10.61 -8.77 1.57
C GLY A 32 -9.15 -8.83 1.98
N GLY A 33 -8.58 -10.01 1.86
CA GLY A 33 -7.16 -10.28 2.05
C GLY A 33 -6.62 -11.09 0.87
N ILE A 34 -5.46 -10.71 0.36
CA ILE A 34 -4.77 -11.40 -0.74
C ILE A 34 -3.34 -11.69 -0.31
N ASP A 35 -2.94 -12.95 -0.39
CA ASP A 35 -1.56 -13.38 -0.17
C ASP A 35 -1.29 -14.67 -0.94
N MET A 36 -0.21 -15.36 -0.64
CA MET A 36 0.20 -16.61 -1.29
C MET A 36 0.64 -17.65 -0.25
N GLY A 37 0.82 -18.89 -0.72
CA GLY A 37 1.40 -19.97 0.08
C GLY A 37 0.49 -20.40 1.22
N ASN A 38 1.04 -20.50 2.42
CA ASN A 38 0.38 -21.06 3.59
C ASN A 38 -0.69 -20.16 4.24
N LYS A 39 -0.91 -18.96 3.71
CA LYS A 39 -1.94 -18.03 4.21
C LYS A 39 -3.26 -18.17 3.45
N LEU A 40 -3.25 -18.78 2.25
CA LEU A 40 -4.46 -19.01 1.47
C LEU A 40 -5.48 -19.83 2.24
N GLY A 41 -6.74 -19.43 2.16
CA GLY A 41 -7.87 -20.10 2.83
C GLY A 41 -7.95 -19.88 4.33
N LYS A 42 -7.03 -19.11 4.93
CA LYS A 42 -7.07 -18.79 6.35
C LYS A 42 -7.81 -17.50 6.62
N SER A 43 -8.36 -17.38 7.82
CA SER A 43 -8.89 -16.12 8.33
C SER A 43 -7.79 -15.06 8.42
N LEU A 44 -8.09 -13.85 7.99
CA LEU A 44 -7.22 -12.69 8.19
C LEU A 44 -6.87 -12.49 9.67
N TYR A 45 -7.85 -12.69 10.55
CA TYR A 45 -7.70 -12.50 11.99
C TYR A 45 -6.73 -13.51 12.60
N ASP A 46 -6.78 -14.77 12.14
CA ASP A 46 -5.83 -15.81 12.55
C ASP A 46 -4.41 -15.47 12.11
N ILE A 47 -4.23 -15.01 10.86
CA ILE A 47 -2.93 -14.58 10.32
C ILE A 47 -2.38 -13.39 11.12
N LEU A 48 -3.25 -12.47 11.49
CA LEU A 48 -2.87 -11.30 12.27
C LEU A 48 -2.66 -11.61 13.76
N GLY A 49 -3.17 -12.72 14.26
CA GLY A 49 -3.16 -13.06 15.70
C GLY A 49 -3.96 -12.05 16.52
N VAL A 50 -5.14 -11.66 16.03
CA VAL A 50 -6.06 -10.73 16.71
C VAL A 50 -7.45 -11.35 16.83
N ASP A 51 -8.17 -10.96 17.88
CA ASP A 51 -9.56 -11.37 18.03
C ASP A 51 -10.43 -10.67 16.97
N ARG A 52 -11.26 -11.44 16.31
CA ARG A 52 -12.20 -10.95 15.30
C ARG A 52 -13.36 -10.15 15.91
N GLY A 53 -13.77 -10.48 17.12
CA GLY A 53 -15.00 -9.93 17.71
C GLY A 53 -16.22 -10.20 16.82
N ASP A 54 -17.06 -9.19 16.66
CA ASP A 54 -18.29 -9.25 15.85
C ASP A 54 -18.09 -8.94 14.36
N HIS A 55 -16.84 -8.73 13.91
CA HIS A 55 -16.57 -8.42 12.51
C HIS A 55 -16.80 -9.67 11.62
N PRO A 56 -17.29 -9.47 10.37
CA PRO A 56 -17.34 -10.53 9.38
C PRO A 56 -15.97 -11.15 9.16
N ASP A 57 -15.93 -12.47 8.96
CA ASP A 57 -14.65 -13.11 8.67
C ASP A 57 -14.14 -12.74 7.27
N VAL A 58 -12.85 -12.52 7.16
CA VAL A 58 -12.16 -12.20 5.90
C VAL A 58 -11.22 -13.35 5.58
N ILE A 59 -11.60 -14.18 4.62
CA ILE A 59 -10.76 -15.30 4.17
C ILE A 59 -9.75 -14.78 3.14
N VAL A 60 -8.48 -15.10 3.37
CA VAL A 60 -7.39 -14.72 2.47
C VAL A 60 -7.42 -15.58 1.22
N GLY A 61 -7.55 -14.94 0.08
CA GLY A 61 -7.66 -15.56 -1.23
C GLY A 61 -6.52 -15.19 -2.18
N THR A 62 -6.67 -15.63 -3.42
CA THR A 62 -5.79 -15.28 -4.54
C THR A 62 -6.15 -13.90 -5.13
N PRO A 63 -5.27 -13.30 -5.95
CA PRO A 63 -5.61 -12.08 -6.69
C PRO A 63 -6.82 -12.23 -7.61
N GLU A 64 -7.04 -13.42 -8.17
CA GLU A 64 -8.18 -13.74 -9.05
C GLU A 64 -9.51 -13.72 -8.30
N GLU A 65 -9.48 -14.15 -7.05
CA GLU A 65 -10.67 -14.18 -6.17
C GLU A 65 -10.98 -12.81 -5.59
N GLY A 66 -9.94 -12.08 -5.15
CA GLY A 66 -10.06 -10.82 -4.41
C GLY A 66 -10.23 -9.58 -5.29
N ILE A 67 -9.57 -9.52 -6.47
CA ILE A 67 -9.63 -8.34 -7.35
C ILE A 67 -10.73 -8.52 -8.39
N LYS A 68 -11.88 -7.93 -8.12
CA LYS A 68 -13.03 -7.84 -9.02
C LYS A 68 -13.46 -6.38 -9.15
N GLU A 69 -14.18 -6.05 -10.21
CA GLU A 69 -14.61 -4.68 -10.47
C GLU A 69 -15.35 -4.09 -9.26
N LYS A 70 -14.82 -3.00 -8.73
CA LYS A 70 -15.39 -2.26 -7.59
C LYS A 70 -15.65 -3.11 -6.32
N ALA A 71 -14.86 -4.17 -6.11
CA ALA A 71 -14.99 -5.01 -4.93
C ALA A 71 -14.71 -4.26 -3.62
N ALA A 72 -13.90 -3.19 -3.69
CA ALA A 72 -13.59 -2.29 -2.59
C ALA A 72 -13.41 -0.85 -3.08
N ASP A 73 -13.32 0.10 -2.17
CA ASP A 73 -12.98 1.49 -2.50
C ASP A 73 -11.45 1.65 -2.71
N LEU A 74 -10.66 0.80 -2.05
CA LEU A 74 -9.20 0.88 -2.01
C LEU A 74 -8.56 -0.49 -1.88
N VAL A 75 -7.42 -0.69 -2.58
CA VAL A 75 -6.51 -1.82 -2.34
C VAL A 75 -5.19 -1.29 -1.79
N LEU A 76 -4.77 -1.81 -0.63
CA LEU A 76 -3.45 -1.52 -0.04
C LEU A 76 -2.48 -2.62 -0.44
N VAL A 77 -1.52 -2.28 -1.32
CA VAL A 77 -0.54 -3.24 -1.89
C VAL A 77 0.78 -3.14 -1.13
N CYS A 78 1.16 -4.23 -0.43
CA CYS A 78 2.31 -4.31 0.46
C CYS A 78 3.22 -5.50 0.10
N THR A 79 3.50 -5.72 -1.19
CA THR A 79 4.15 -6.96 -1.64
C THR A 79 5.57 -6.79 -2.15
N ASP A 80 5.93 -5.66 -2.70
CA ASP A 80 7.19 -5.43 -3.42
C ASP A 80 7.75 -4.06 -3.09
N SER A 81 9.05 -3.88 -3.38
CA SER A 81 9.78 -2.62 -3.20
C SER A 81 9.94 -1.84 -4.53
N PHE A 82 9.94 -2.55 -5.66
CA PHE A 82 10.29 -2.03 -6.98
C PHE A 82 9.06 -1.75 -7.84
N THR A 83 9.03 -0.61 -8.52
CA THR A 83 7.93 -0.18 -9.41
C THR A 83 7.62 -1.24 -10.47
N ALA A 84 8.63 -1.77 -11.15
CA ALA A 84 8.45 -2.78 -12.20
C ALA A 84 7.78 -4.07 -11.67
N LYS A 85 8.05 -4.46 -10.42
CA LYS A 85 7.47 -5.66 -9.80
C LYS A 85 6.05 -5.43 -9.28
N VAL A 86 5.75 -4.25 -8.77
CA VAL A 86 4.41 -3.93 -8.24
C VAL A 86 3.45 -3.48 -9.34
N PHE A 87 3.95 -2.97 -10.46
CA PHE A 87 3.15 -2.45 -11.56
C PHE A 87 2.04 -3.39 -12.07
N PRO A 88 2.29 -4.70 -12.32
CA PRO A 88 1.23 -5.61 -12.79
C PRO A 88 0.05 -5.72 -11.80
N LYS A 89 0.35 -5.62 -10.49
CA LYS A 89 -0.65 -5.65 -9.42
C LYS A 89 -1.45 -4.36 -9.39
N ILE A 90 -0.77 -3.22 -9.44
CA ILE A 90 -1.39 -1.89 -9.51
C ILE A 90 -2.29 -1.81 -10.75
N LYS A 91 -1.77 -2.19 -11.92
CA LYS A 91 -2.53 -2.22 -13.18
C LYS A 91 -3.84 -3.00 -13.02
N ARG A 92 -3.77 -4.23 -12.49
CA ARG A 92 -4.95 -5.08 -12.24
C ARG A 92 -5.99 -4.36 -11.37
N VAL A 93 -5.57 -3.68 -10.31
CA VAL A 93 -6.48 -2.95 -9.41
C VAL A 93 -7.13 -1.76 -10.11
N LEU A 94 -6.34 -0.96 -10.83
CA LEU A 94 -6.83 0.22 -11.55
C LEU A 94 -7.83 -0.18 -12.65
N GLU A 95 -7.57 -1.24 -13.42
CA GLU A 95 -8.47 -1.79 -14.44
C GLU A 95 -9.79 -2.28 -13.82
N ASN A 96 -9.78 -2.68 -12.55
CA ASN A 96 -10.98 -3.04 -11.79
C ASN A 96 -11.62 -1.86 -11.04
N LYS A 97 -11.27 -0.62 -11.40
CA LYS A 97 -11.88 0.63 -10.92
C LYS A 97 -11.80 0.80 -9.39
N MET A 98 -10.69 0.41 -8.81
CA MET A 98 -10.38 0.61 -7.39
C MET A 98 -9.14 1.48 -7.23
N ASN A 99 -9.12 2.30 -6.17
CA ASN A 99 -7.95 3.08 -5.82
C ASN A 99 -6.83 2.19 -5.28
N VAL A 100 -5.58 2.66 -5.40
CA VAL A 100 -4.40 1.95 -4.89
C VAL A 100 -3.62 2.85 -3.95
N ILE A 101 -3.24 2.30 -2.79
CA ILE A 101 -2.11 2.77 -2.00
C ILE A 101 -1.07 1.65 -1.96
N THR A 102 0.19 1.97 -2.20
CA THR A 102 1.28 1.00 -2.13
C THR A 102 2.43 1.49 -1.26
N THR A 103 3.06 0.55 -0.58
CA THR A 103 4.26 0.78 0.24
C THR A 103 5.56 0.44 -0.49
N ALA A 104 5.47 0.12 -1.78
CA ALA A 104 6.67 -0.10 -2.59
C ALA A 104 7.53 1.18 -2.59
N GLU A 105 8.79 1.04 -2.17
CA GLU A 105 9.67 2.17 -1.89
C GLU A 105 9.88 3.06 -3.13
N GLU A 106 10.11 2.48 -4.30
CA GLU A 106 10.28 3.25 -5.54
C GLU A 106 9.01 4.02 -5.96
N MET A 107 7.84 3.58 -5.49
CA MET A 107 6.56 4.26 -5.77
C MET A 107 6.41 5.60 -5.04
N SER A 108 7.32 5.97 -4.15
CA SER A 108 7.37 7.33 -3.57
C SER A 108 7.64 8.38 -4.64
N TYR A 109 8.45 8.04 -5.65
CA TYR A 109 8.70 8.88 -6.83
C TYR A 109 9.05 8.01 -8.05
N PRO A 110 8.07 7.30 -8.63
CA PRO A 110 8.32 6.32 -9.69
C PRO A 110 8.88 6.92 -10.98
N MET A 111 8.68 8.23 -11.19
CA MET A 111 9.21 8.95 -12.36
C MET A 111 10.74 8.94 -12.44
N ALA A 112 11.44 8.76 -11.31
CA ALA A 112 12.91 8.74 -11.29
C ALA A 112 13.50 7.45 -11.87
N GLN A 113 12.88 6.32 -11.58
CA GLN A 113 13.39 5.00 -11.98
C GLN A 113 12.66 4.43 -13.18
N GLU A 114 11.33 4.58 -13.22
CA GLU A 114 10.46 3.93 -14.19
C GLU A 114 9.44 4.93 -14.79
N PRO A 115 9.91 5.96 -15.53
CA PRO A 115 9.06 7.05 -16.04
C PRO A 115 7.93 6.53 -16.96
N GLU A 116 8.21 5.52 -17.78
CA GLU A 116 7.21 4.95 -18.68
C GLU A 116 6.11 4.19 -17.92
N LEU A 117 6.47 3.44 -16.88
CA LEU A 117 5.47 2.77 -16.03
C LEU A 117 4.67 3.76 -15.21
N ALA A 118 5.32 4.82 -14.71
CA ALA A 118 4.63 5.89 -14.00
C ALA A 118 3.59 6.58 -14.89
N LYS A 119 3.93 6.88 -16.15
CA LYS A 119 3.00 7.42 -17.15
C LYS A 119 1.84 6.47 -17.42
N GLN A 120 2.11 5.18 -17.62
CA GLN A 120 1.06 4.17 -17.84
C GLN A 120 0.11 4.08 -16.65
N MET A 121 0.61 4.14 -15.40
CA MET A 121 -0.22 4.15 -14.19
C MET A 121 -1.13 5.38 -14.13
N ASP A 122 -0.59 6.55 -14.44
CA ASP A 122 -1.35 7.82 -14.48
C ASP A 122 -2.47 7.76 -15.52
N GLU A 123 -2.17 7.30 -16.73
CA GLU A 123 -3.15 7.14 -17.81
C GLU A 123 -4.24 6.13 -17.43
N LEU A 124 -3.88 4.98 -16.86
CA LEU A 124 -4.82 3.95 -16.41
C LEU A 124 -5.72 4.48 -15.26
N ALA A 125 -5.13 5.18 -14.29
CA ALA A 125 -5.89 5.74 -13.17
C ALA A 125 -6.92 6.76 -13.68
N LYS A 126 -6.51 7.69 -14.56
CA LYS A 126 -7.39 8.68 -15.18
C LYS A 126 -8.50 8.04 -16.01
N ALA A 127 -8.17 7.04 -16.84
CA ALA A 127 -9.14 6.34 -17.69
C ALA A 127 -10.22 5.60 -16.87
N ASN A 128 -9.88 5.13 -15.67
CA ASN A 128 -10.79 4.40 -14.79
C ASN A 128 -11.41 5.27 -13.68
N GLY A 129 -11.07 6.56 -13.59
CA GLY A 129 -11.59 7.49 -12.58
C GLY A 129 -11.15 7.14 -11.15
N VAL A 130 -9.95 6.62 -11.00
CA VAL A 130 -9.34 6.19 -9.73
C VAL A 130 -7.95 6.80 -9.54
N SER A 131 -7.35 6.58 -8.37
CA SER A 131 -6.06 7.13 -8.01
C SER A 131 -5.07 6.04 -7.59
N VAL A 132 -3.78 6.30 -7.80
CA VAL A 132 -2.68 5.50 -7.28
C VAL A 132 -1.73 6.39 -6.48
N LEU A 133 -1.34 5.93 -5.29
CA LEU A 133 -0.45 6.64 -4.38
C LEU A 133 0.62 5.68 -3.85
N GLY A 134 1.88 6.00 -4.11
CA GLY A 134 3.00 5.42 -3.38
C GLY A 134 3.29 6.26 -2.14
N THR A 135 3.38 5.63 -0.97
CA THR A 135 3.62 6.32 0.29
C THR A 135 4.17 5.39 1.36
N GLY A 136 4.73 5.98 2.40
CA GLY A 136 5.30 5.28 3.54
C GLY A 136 5.88 6.24 4.56
N ILE A 137 6.53 5.69 5.57
CA ILE A 137 7.29 6.48 6.55
C ILE A 137 8.65 6.88 5.95
N ASN A 138 9.33 5.91 5.31
CA ASN A 138 10.59 6.14 4.62
C ASN A 138 10.85 4.98 3.63
N PRO A 139 10.84 5.30 2.33
CA PRO A 139 10.58 6.60 1.71
C PRO A 139 9.11 7.05 1.85
N GLY A 140 8.87 8.34 1.68
CA GLY A 140 7.55 8.98 1.67
C GLY A 140 7.45 10.18 2.62
N LEU A 141 7.37 9.97 3.93
CA LEU A 141 7.15 11.08 4.89
C LEU A 141 8.46 11.69 5.38
N ILE A 142 9.32 10.90 6.05
CA ILE A 142 10.39 11.46 6.91
C ILE A 142 11.58 11.97 6.11
N MET A 143 12.03 11.22 5.10
CA MET A 143 13.21 11.59 4.30
C MET A 143 12.87 12.25 2.97
N ASP A 144 11.61 12.43 2.66
CA ASP A 144 11.12 13.06 1.44
C ASP A 144 10.24 14.28 1.75
N LEU A 145 8.96 14.08 2.08
CA LEU A 145 8.01 15.17 2.27
C LEU A 145 8.42 16.13 3.40
N LEU A 146 8.84 15.61 4.55
CA LEU A 146 9.27 16.44 5.69
C LEU A 146 10.50 17.29 5.33
N VAL A 147 11.47 16.71 4.61
CA VAL A 147 12.66 17.41 4.16
C VAL A 147 12.27 18.57 3.25
N VAL A 148 11.41 18.31 2.26
CA VAL A 148 10.92 19.35 1.33
C VAL A 148 10.17 20.46 2.09
N ILE A 149 9.31 20.11 3.04
CA ILE A 149 8.58 21.10 3.85
C ILE A 149 9.54 21.96 4.68
N MET A 150 10.57 21.35 5.29
CA MET A 150 11.55 22.07 6.10
C MET A 150 12.40 23.04 5.28
N THR A 151 12.68 22.73 4.01
CA THR A 151 13.40 23.68 3.12
C THR A 151 12.59 24.93 2.83
N GLY A 152 11.27 24.90 2.94
CA GLY A 152 10.41 26.08 2.83
C GLY A 152 10.65 27.16 3.89
N CYS A 153 11.35 26.82 4.98
CA CYS A 153 11.79 27.76 6.01
C CYS A 153 13.15 28.42 5.69
N CYS A 154 13.81 28.02 4.62
CA CYS A 154 15.10 28.51 4.20
C CYS A 154 14.94 29.52 3.05
N GLN A 155 15.83 30.51 2.98
CA GLN A 155 15.82 31.49 1.90
C GLN A 155 16.55 30.97 0.66
N ASP A 156 17.72 30.39 0.86
CA ASP A 156 18.54 29.80 -0.19
C ASP A 156 18.96 28.39 0.24
N VAL A 157 18.67 27.37 -0.58
CA VAL A 157 19.00 25.98 -0.29
C VAL A 157 19.98 25.48 -1.34
N GLU A 158 21.26 25.39 -0.98
CA GLU A 158 22.30 24.89 -1.86
C GLU A 158 22.49 23.38 -1.73
N HIS A 159 22.35 22.86 -0.49
CA HIS A 159 22.57 21.44 -0.19
C HIS A 159 21.55 20.91 0.81
N ILE A 160 21.09 19.68 0.58
CA ILE A 160 20.24 18.93 1.51
C ILE A 160 20.95 17.64 1.87
N ILE A 161 21.10 17.39 3.17
CA ILE A 161 21.60 16.11 3.68
C ILE A 161 20.55 15.55 4.63
N SER A 162 19.91 14.45 4.20
CA SER A 162 18.97 13.70 5.04
C SER A 162 19.59 12.36 5.43
N ARG A 163 19.67 12.07 6.72
CA ARG A 163 20.28 10.82 7.24
C ARG A 163 19.33 10.10 8.17
N ARG A 164 19.25 8.78 7.99
CA ARG A 164 18.55 7.88 8.89
C ARG A 164 19.53 6.80 9.38
N VAL A 165 19.54 6.57 10.68
CA VAL A 165 20.30 5.49 11.31
C VAL A 165 19.33 4.63 12.13
N ASN A 166 19.18 3.37 11.79
CA ASN A 166 18.31 2.44 12.49
C ASN A 166 18.86 1.01 12.41
N SER A 167 18.48 0.17 13.36
CA SER A 167 18.75 -1.26 13.30
C SER A 167 17.88 -1.92 12.23
N LEU A 168 18.48 -2.79 11.42
CA LEU A 168 17.75 -3.61 10.44
C LEU A 168 17.32 -4.97 11.00
N SER A 169 17.78 -5.35 12.20
CA SER A 169 17.47 -6.66 12.79
C SER A 169 15.99 -7.02 12.88
N PRO A 170 15.04 -6.06 13.07
CA PRO A 170 13.62 -6.37 13.09
C PRO A 170 13.01 -6.71 11.72
N PHE A 171 13.73 -6.47 10.63
CA PHE A 171 13.20 -6.68 9.27
C PHE A 171 13.42 -8.10 8.74
N GLY A 172 14.12 -8.95 9.49
CA GLY A 172 14.44 -10.33 9.12
C GLY A 172 15.64 -10.43 8.15
N PRO A 173 16.03 -11.66 7.77
CA PRO A 173 17.06 -11.91 6.78
C PRO A 173 16.62 -11.53 5.38
#